data_1883cd9838efae551432d46068965b7c
#
_entry.id   1883cd9838efae551432d46068965b7c
#
_cell.length_a   1.000
_cell.length_b   1.000
_cell.length_c   1.000
_cell.angle_alpha   90.00
_cell.angle_beta   90.00
_cell.angle_gamma   90.00
#
_symmetry.space_group_name_H-M   'P 1'
#
loop_
_entity.id
_entity.type
_entity.pdbx_description
1 polymer ?
#
loop_
_entity_poly.entity_id
_entity_poly.type
_entity_poly.pdbx_seq_one_letter_code
_entity_poly.pdbx_strand_id
1 'polypeptide(L)'
;MTGDKYCLANILKVIDVLQNNCSDADCINNSCTRPFLGATPNIVCFNTRLINLYRCDNSLITLPYVFEGTAAETSIFRVANVTCDSVTVLLIRDNGDGTYTSTNTFATINLGCVCAIQCIGDATINNV
;
A
#
# COMPACT_ATOMS: atom_id res chain seq x y z
N MET A 1 -17.60 -8.07 -16.11
CA MET A 1 -17.31 -9.44 -15.70
C MET A 1 -17.03 -9.47 -14.22
N THR A 2 -17.77 -10.29 -13.53
CA THR A 2 -17.59 -10.41 -12.08
C THR A 2 -16.25 -11.04 -11.70
N GLY A 3 -15.71 -11.90 -12.59
CA GLY A 3 -14.43 -12.56 -12.33
C GLY A 3 -13.28 -11.59 -12.17
N ASP A 4 -13.22 -10.53 -12.97
CA ASP A 4 -12.14 -9.56 -12.91
C ASP A 4 -12.14 -8.81 -11.56
N LYS A 5 -13.31 -8.47 -11.09
CA LYS A 5 -13.48 -7.81 -9.81
C LYS A 5 -12.96 -8.68 -8.66
N TYR A 6 -13.29 -9.95 -8.68
CA TYR A 6 -12.83 -10.88 -7.64
C TYR A 6 -11.33 -11.10 -7.72
N CYS A 7 -10.75 -11.12 -8.92
CA CYS A 7 -9.31 -11.22 -9.08
C CYS A 7 -8.59 -10.04 -8.45
N LEU A 8 -9.08 -8.82 -8.68
CA LEU A 8 -8.50 -7.63 -8.07
C LEU A 8 -8.63 -7.67 -6.55
N ALA A 9 -9.78 -8.09 -6.04
CA ALA A 9 -9.97 -8.20 -4.60
C ALA A 9 -8.97 -9.19 -3.99
N ASN A 10 -8.73 -10.31 -4.65
CA ASN A 10 -7.78 -11.30 -4.16
C ASN A 10 -6.35 -10.76 -4.16
N ILE A 11 -5.96 -10.03 -5.19
CA ILE A 11 -4.63 -9.40 -5.24
C ILE A 11 -4.47 -8.41 -4.10
N LEU A 12 -5.47 -7.58 -3.87
CA LEU A 12 -5.43 -6.59 -2.80
C LEU A 12 -5.41 -7.24 -1.43
N LYS A 13 -6.11 -8.35 -1.25
CA LYS A 13 -6.09 -9.09 0.00
C LYS A 13 -4.70 -9.67 0.27
N VAL A 14 -4.02 -10.17 -0.75
CA VAL A 14 -2.66 -10.66 -0.61
C VAL A 14 -1.73 -9.53 -0.19
N ILE A 15 -1.85 -8.37 -0.80
CA ILE A 15 -1.05 -7.20 -0.43
C ILE A 15 -1.30 -6.84 1.04
N ASP A 16 -2.56 -6.82 1.46
CA ASP A 16 -2.91 -6.48 2.84
C ASP A 16 -2.28 -7.48 3.82
N VAL A 17 -2.35 -8.76 3.52
CA VAL A 17 -1.75 -9.80 4.36
C VAL A 17 -0.23 -9.62 4.43
N LEU A 18 0.42 -9.36 3.31
CA LEU A 18 1.87 -9.15 3.29
C LEU A 18 2.28 -7.95 4.13
N GLN A 19 1.53 -6.87 4.06
CA GLN A 19 1.81 -5.68 4.86
C GLN A 19 1.69 -5.96 6.36
N ASN A 20 0.68 -6.71 6.73
CA ASN A 20 0.39 -6.96 8.15
C ASN A 20 1.24 -8.06 8.75
N ASN A 21 1.86 -8.89 7.94
CA ASN A 21 2.73 -9.95 8.44
C ASN A 21 4.14 -9.49 8.77
N CYS A 22 4.50 -8.28 8.40
CA CYS A 22 5.81 -7.74 8.72
C CYS A 22 5.70 -6.92 9.99
N SER A 23 5.99 -7.53 11.12
CA SER A 23 6.00 -6.86 12.41
C SER A 23 7.44 -6.74 12.90
N ASP A 24 7.67 -5.86 13.87
CA ASP A 24 8.98 -5.71 14.47
C ASP A 24 9.47 -7.03 15.08
N ALA A 25 8.56 -7.77 15.69
CA ALA A 25 8.90 -9.05 16.29
C ALA A 25 9.36 -10.04 15.22
N ASP A 26 8.65 -10.12 14.11
CA ASP A 26 9.03 -11.01 13.02
C ASP A 26 10.36 -10.59 12.41
N CYS A 27 10.58 -9.31 12.25
CA CYS A 27 11.84 -8.80 11.74
C CYS A 27 13.00 -9.15 12.68
N ILE A 28 12.78 -8.99 13.97
CA ILE A 28 13.77 -9.32 14.98
C ILE A 28 14.05 -10.82 14.97
N ASN A 29 13.01 -11.63 14.92
CA ASN A 29 13.17 -13.07 14.88
C ASN A 29 13.95 -13.51 13.65
N ASN A 30 13.64 -12.93 12.52
CA ASN A 30 14.37 -13.23 11.29
C ASN A 30 15.83 -12.84 11.43
N SER A 31 16.11 -11.72 12.08
CA SER A 31 17.49 -11.31 12.35
C SER A 31 18.23 -12.32 13.21
N CYS A 32 17.57 -12.81 14.25
CA CYS A 32 18.18 -13.74 15.18
C CYS A 32 18.43 -15.12 14.58
N THR A 33 17.55 -15.55 13.70
CA THR A 33 17.65 -16.88 13.12
C THR A 33 18.40 -16.91 11.81
N ARG A 34 18.90 -15.79 11.36
CA ARG A 34 19.60 -15.72 10.10
C ARG A 34 20.91 -16.51 10.14
N PRO A 35 21.19 -17.20 9.06
CA PRO A 35 22.43 -17.96 9.01
C PRO A 35 23.68 -17.09 8.82
N PHE A 36 23.56 -15.85 8.34
CA PHE A 36 24.75 -15.03 8.17
C PHE A 36 24.95 -14.09 9.35
N LEU A 37 26.18 -14.00 9.72
CA LEU A 37 26.65 -13.17 10.81
C LEU A 37 27.51 -12.05 10.25
N GLY A 38 27.71 -11.04 11.05
CA GLY A 38 28.54 -9.92 10.63
C GLY A 38 27.80 -8.96 9.74
N ALA A 39 28.39 -8.54 8.66
CA ALA A 39 27.80 -7.55 7.77
C ALA A 39 26.51 -8.08 7.17
N THR A 40 25.48 -8.05 7.95
CA THR A 40 24.20 -8.49 7.47
C THR A 40 23.65 -7.49 6.50
N PRO A 41 23.04 -7.99 5.42
CA PRO A 41 22.22 -7.14 4.62
C PRO A 41 21.14 -6.55 5.52
N ASN A 42 20.81 -5.34 5.28
CA ASN A 42 19.75 -4.71 6.02
C ASN A 42 18.46 -5.50 5.84
N ILE A 43 17.95 -6.00 6.94
CA ILE A 43 16.63 -6.58 6.90
C ILE A 43 15.70 -5.42 7.02
N VAL A 44 15.10 -5.06 5.93
CA VAL A 44 14.10 -4.02 5.93
C VAL A 44 12.76 -4.69 5.95
N CYS A 45 12.04 -4.44 7.01
CA CYS A 45 10.68 -4.95 7.16
C CYS A 45 9.75 -3.85 6.69
N PHE A 46 9.30 -3.95 5.46
CA PHE A 46 8.38 -2.98 4.91
C PHE A 46 6.97 -3.25 5.42
N ASN A 47 6.29 -2.23 5.89
CA ASN A 47 4.91 -2.36 6.34
C ASN A 47 3.89 -1.88 5.31
N THR A 48 4.34 -1.45 4.16
CA THR A 48 3.47 -0.85 3.16
C THR A 48 3.94 -1.25 1.77
N ARG A 49 2.99 -1.70 0.96
CA ARG A 49 3.18 -1.81 -0.48
C ARG A 49 2.45 -0.66 -1.14
N LEU A 50 3.20 0.20 -1.78
CA LEU A 50 2.64 1.36 -2.47
C LEU A 50 2.05 0.91 -3.80
N ILE A 51 0.82 1.32 -4.06
CA ILE A 51 0.12 0.93 -5.28
C ILE A 51 -0.50 2.13 -5.97
N ASN A 52 -0.65 2.01 -7.28
CA ASN A 52 -1.47 2.88 -8.09
C ASN A 52 -2.67 2.07 -8.59
N LEU A 53 -3.80 2.73 -8.72
CA LEU A 53 -5.03 2.13 -9.22
C LEU A 53 -5.44 2.84 -10.51
N TYR A 54 -5.89 2.08 -11.49
CA TYR A 54 -6.30 2.62 -12.78
C TYR A 54 -7.75 2.26 -13.07
N ARG A 55 -8.47 3.21 -13.65
CA ARG A 55 -9.82 2.96 -14.16
C ARG A 55 -9.76 2.15 -15.44
N CYS A 56 -10.93 1.71 -15.88
CA CYS A 56 -11.02 0.88 -17.09
C CYS A 56 -10.70 1.64 -18.36
N ASP A 57 -10.68 2.95 -18.32
CA ASP A 57 -10.24 3.77 -19.44
C ASP A 57 -8.75 4.09 -19.38
N ASN A 58 -8.00 3.39 -18.53
CA ASN A 58 -6.56 3.55 -18.30
C ASN A 58 -6.18 4.84 -17.61
N SER A 59 -7.14 5.58 -17.06
CA SER A 59 -6.81 6.77 -16.29
C SER A 59 -6.38 6.41 -14.88
N LEU A 60 -5.36 7.10 -14.40
CA LEU A 60 -4.86 6.92 -13.03
C LEU A 60 -5.85 7.53 -12.05
N ILE A 61 -6.18 6.78 -11.01
CA ILE A 61 -7.07 7.28 -9.96
C ILE A 61 -6.26 8.17 -9.02
N THR A 62 -6.71 9.42 -8.89
CA THR A 62 -6.13 10.37 -7.94
C THR A 62 -7.21 10.84 -6.98
N LEU A 63 -6.84 11.03 -5.73
CA LEU A 63 -7.77 11.45 -4.70
C LEU A 63 -7.19 12.60 -3.90
N PRO A 64 -8.07 13.54 -3.49
CA PRO A 64 -7.61 14.70 -2.75
C PRO A 64 -7.37 14.41 -1.27
N TYR A 65 -6.45 15.12 -0.68
CA TYR A 65 -6.21 15.10 0.75
C TYR A 65 -5.77 16.48 1.22
N VAL A 66 -5.83 16.68 2.52
CA VAL A 66 -5.32 17.90 3.14
C VAL A 66 -4.21 17.51 4.10
N PHE A 67 -3.04 18.10 3.95
CA PHE A 67 -1.88 17.80 4.78
C PHE A 67 -1.29 19.12 5.26
N GLU A 68 -1.25 19.29 6.57
CA GLU A 68 -0.73 20.52 7.21
C GLU A 68 -1.43 21.77 6.67
N GLY A 69 -2.74 21.66 6.45
CA GLY A 69 -3.54 22.78 5.97
C GLY A 69 -3.46 23.03 4.48
N THR A 70 -2.71 22.24 3.74
CA THR A 70 -2.55 22.39 2.30
C THR A 70 -3.30 21.28 1.59
N ALA A 71 -4.15 21.65 0.64
CA ALA A 71 -4.87 20.68 -0.19
C ALA A 71 -3.96 20.18 -1.31
N ALA A 72 -4.01 18.89 -1.56
CA ALA A 72 -3.22 18.26 -2.61
C ALA A 72 -3.93 16.99 -3.07
N GLU A 73 -3.34 16.31 -4.04
CA GLU A 73 -3.87 15.05 -4.56
C GLU A 73 -2.76 14.02 -4.62
N THR A 74 -3.14 12.76 -4.50
CA THR A 74 -2.19 11.65 -4.61
C THR A 74 -2.80 10.50 -5.37
N SER A 75 -1.96 9.76 -6.07
CA SER A 75 -2.32 8.50 -6.71
C SER A 75 -1.67 7.30 -6.01
N ILE A 76 -0.98 7.52 -4.91
CA ILE A 76 -0.27 6.50 -4.17
C ILE A 76 -1.11 6.08 -2.98
N PHE A 77 -1.35 4.78 -2.88
CA PHE A 77 -2.26 4.25 -1.86
C PHE A 77 -1.63 3.08 -1.13
N ARG A 78 -2.08 2.90 0.12
CA ARG A 78 -1.81 1.72 0.93
C ARG A 78 -3.13 1.02 1.19
N VAL A 79 -3.18 -0.29 0.97
CA VAL A 79 -4.39 -1.06 1.24
C VAL A 79 -4.64 -1.10 2.75
N ALA A 80 -5.81 -0.66 3.18
CA ALA A 80 -6.20 -0.70 4.57
C ALA A 80 -7.21 -1.82 4.84
N ASN A 81 -8.14 -2.04 3.93
CA ASN A 81 -9.12 -3.09 4.08
C ASN A 81 -9.69 -3.46 2.71
N VAL A 82 -10.02 -4.72 2.53
CA VAL A 82 -10.58 -5.21 1.27
C VAL A 82 -11.84 -6.01 1.54
N THR A 83 -12.90 -5.66 0.83
CA THR A 83 -14.12 -6.46 0.81
C THR A 83 -14.28 -7.11 -0.56
N CYS A 84 -15.36 -7.83 -0.78
CA CYS A 84 -15.55 -8.51 -2.06
C CYS A 84 -15.77 -7.54 -3.23
N ASP A 85 -16.17 -6.30 -2.98
CA ASP A 85 -16.49 -5.35 -4.03
C ASP A 85 -15.88 -3.97 -3.84
N SER A 86 -15.10 -3.77 -2.78
CA SER A 86 -14.49 -2.46 -2.54
C SER A 86 -13.15 -2.62 -1.81
N VAL A 87 -12.36 -1.57 -1.87
CA VAL A 87 -11.11 -1.48 -1.13
C VAL A 87 -11.07 -0.14 -0.41
N THR A 88 -10.67 -0.17 0.85
CA THR A 88 -10.38 1.04 1.60
C THR A 88 -8.89 1.25 1.59
N VAL A 89 -8.47 2.41 1.15
CA VAL A 89 -7.06 2.74 1.04
C VAL A 89 -6.71 3.95 1.89
N LEU A 90 -5.49 3.95 2.38
CA LEU A 90 -4.89 5.11 3.02
C LEU A 90 -4.13 5.88 1.94
N LEU A 91 -4.37 7.17 1.85
CA LEU A 91 -3.70 8.03 0.90
C LEU A 91 -2.30 8.33 1.42
N ILE A 92 -1.31 8.17 0.55
CA ILE A 92 0.10 8.32 0.90
C ILE A 92 0.68 9.51 0.15
N ARG A 93 1.41 10.35 0.88
CA ARG A 93 2.08 11.50 0.31
C ARG A 93 3.51 11.12 -0.08
N ASP A 94 3.89 11.43 -1.31
CA ASP A 94 5.26 11.31 -1.77
C ASP A 94 5.99 12.60 -1.42
N ASN A 95 7.04 12.48 -0.62
CA ASN A 95 7.80 13.65 -0.17
C ASN A 95 8.83 14.14 -1.20
N GLY A 96 9.02 13.38 -2.27
CA GLY A 96 9.93 13.78 -3.35
C GLY A 96 11.37 13.41 -3.13
N ASP A 97 11.72 12.85 -1.99
CA ASP A 97 13.10 12.48 -1.65
C ASP A 97 13.26 10.97 -1.43
N GLY A 98 12.31 10.20 -1.92
CA GLY A 98 12.31 8.75 -1.72
C GLY A 98 11.59 8.30 -0.46
N THR A 99 11.05 9.22 0.31
CA THR A 99 10.28 8.90 1.51
C THR A 99 8.80 9.19 1.28
N TYR A 100 7.97 8.55 2.12
CA TYR A 100 6.52 8.63 2.00
C TYR A 100 5.92 8.86 3.38
N THR A 101 4.80 9.58 3.42
CA THR A 101 4.13 9.91 4.66
C THR A 101 2.64 9.59 4.56
N SER A 102 2.08 9.03 5.63
CA SER A 102 0.64 8.83 5.73
C SER A 102 -0.06 10.18 5.85
N THR A 103 -1.11 10.37 5.05
CA THR A 103 -1.91 11.59 5.12
C THR A 103 -3.02 11.49 6.17
N ASN A 104 -3.19 10.32 6.79
CA ASN A 104 -4.30 9.99 7.68
C ASN A 104 -5.67 10.14 7.02
N THR A 105 -5.71 10.16 5.71
CA THR A 105 -6.94 10.26 4.94
C THR A 105 -7.21 8.92 4.27
N PHE A 106 -8.40 8.39 4.49
CA PHE A 106 -8.81 7.12 3.92
C PHE A 106 -9.88 7.34 2.87
N ALA A 107 -9.94 6.46 1.90
CA ALA A 107 -10.98 6.46 0.89
C ALA A 107 -11.40 5.04 0.58
N THR A 108 -12.68 4.86 0.29
CA THR A 108 -13.20 3.56 -0.13
C THR A 108 -13.50 3.64 -1.62
N ILE A 109 -12.92 2.71 -2.37
CA ILE A 109 -13.02 2.69 -3.83
C ILE A 109 -13.77 1.43 -4.24
N ASN A 110 -14.77 1.61 -5.10
CA ASN A 110 -15.51 0.49 -5.65
C ASN A 110 -14.63 -0.24 -6.67
N LEU A 111 -14.42 -1.52 -6.45
CA LEU A 111 -13.58 -2.32 -7.35
C LEU A 111 -14.17 -2.48 -8.75
N GLY A 112 -15.47 -2.20 -8.90
CA GLY A 112 -16.06 -2.12 -10.24
C GLY A 112 -15.51 -0.98 -11.09
N CYS A 113 -14.90 0.02 -10.46
CA CYS A 113 -14.30 1.16 -11.16
C CYS A 113 -12.81 0.98 -11.40
N VAL A 114 -12.22 -0.12 -10.94
CA VAL A 114 -10.77 -0.37 -11.03
C VAL A 114 -10.53 -1.51 -12.00
N CYS A 115 -9.70 -1.30 -12.98
CA CYS A 115 -9.36 -2.33 -13.95
C CYS A 115 -7.88 -2.72 -13.92
N ALA A 116 -7.04 -1.97 -13.23
CA ALA A 116 -5.62 -2.32 -13.11
C ALA A 116 -5.06 -1.85 -11.77
N ILE A 117 -4.11 -2.62 -11.27
CA ILE A 117 -3.35 -2.31 -10.07
C ILE A 117 -1.88 -2.39 -10.42
N GLN A 118 -1.12 -1.38 -10.05
CA GLN A 118 0.32 -1.39 -10.26
C GLN A 118 1.01 -1.23 -8.92
N CYS A 119 1.90 -2.16 -8.58
CA CYS A 119 2.73 -2.04 -7.40
C CYS A 119 3.95 -1.20 -7.76
N ILE A 120 4.15 -0.10 -7.05
CA ILE A 120 5.22 0.84 -7.38
C ILE A 120 6.40 0.74 -6.42
N GLY A 121 6.25 0.05 -5.31
CA GLY A 121 7.35 -0.16 -4.39
C GLY A 121 6.88 -0.53 -3.00
N ASP A 122 7.84 -0.83 -2.15
CA ASP A 122 7.58 -1.10 -0.74
C ASP A 122 8.23 0.00 0.10
N ALA A 123 7.60 0.32 1.22
CA ALA A 123 8.09 1.37 2.09
C ALA A 123 7.74 1.07 3.55
N THR A 124 8.44 1.74 4.44
CA THR A 124 8.10 1.75 5.86
C THR A 124 7.54 3.12 6.19
N ILE A 125 6.31 3.14 6.64
CA ILE A 125 5.58 4.38 6.90
C ILE A 125 5.15 4.38 8.35
N ASN A 126 5.32 5.52 9.02
CA ASN A 126 4.89 5.67 10.40
C ASN A 126 3.39 5.90 10.45
N ASN A 127 2.78 5.46 11.54
CA ASN A 127 1.36 5.70 11.82
C ASN A 127 0.40 5.03 10.82
N VAL A 128 0.76 3.84 10.39
CA VAL A 128 -0.14 3.06 9.51
C VAL A 128 -0.62 1.78 10.17
#